data_9fca7f05405c705f8872fb1bd5ba2e4d
#
_entry.id   9fca7f05405c705f8872fb1bd5ba2e4d
#
_cell.length_a   1.000
_cell.length_b   1.000
_cell.length_c   1.000
_cell.angle_alpha   90.00
_cell.angle_beta   90.00
_cell.angle_gamma   90.00
#
_symmetry.space_group_name_H-M   'P 1'
#
loop_
_entity.id
_entity.type
_entity.pdbx_description
1 polymer ?
#
loop_
_entity_poly.entity_id
_entity_poly.type
_entity_poly.pdbx_seq_one_letter_code
_entity_poly.pdbx_strand_id
1 'polypeptide(L)'
;YNPLIPDNLADPSVSKFGDTYYLYGTTDLDYGLGRAGTPVVWKSKDFVNWSFEGSHISGFDWSKGYDYTNDKGEKKKGYFRYWAPGKVIEQDGKFYLYVTFVKPDDKMGTYVLVADRPDGPFHFTAGQGLLPPGEEGTDSPAVVDDIDGEPFINDDGSGYIFWRRRNAGRLSADRLHLDGEPVALATARQGYSEGPVMFKRKGIYYYIYTLSGHQNYVNAYMMSRESPLTGFVKPEGNDIFLFSSPENQVWGPGHGNVFYDEGTDEYIFLYLEYGDGGTTRQVYANRMEFNDDGTIKTLIPDMRGVGYLAASQETRPNLALQSHFYASSEKSPRTSVVNIETQPNQPLPEKGSVKSYTRTHTYQATHVADESNGTRWMAADTDSSPFITVDLKEIRKVGECQLYFTRPTEGHTWRLEKSIDGKHWQMCAEQGKVQVCSPHIAKEIGETRYLRLHIRRGDAGLWEWKIYE
;
A
#
# COMPACT_ATOMS: atom_id res chain seq x y z
N TYR A 1 7.45 -7.77 10.64
CA TYR A 1 6.33 -8.69 10.40
C TYR A 1 5.45 -8.16 9.28
N ASN A 2 4.74 -9.06 8.60
CA ASN A 2 3.65 -8.69 7.69
C ASN A 2 2.32 -8.60 8.45
N PRO A 3 1.38 -7.74 8.05
CA PRO A 3 1.51 -6.68 7.04
C PRO A 3 2.58 -5.63 7.36
N LEU A 4 3.13 -4.99 6.31
CA LEU A 4 4.28 -4.08 6.46
C LEU A 4 3.92 -2.77 7.16
N ILE A 5 2.72 -2.26 6.94
CA ILE A 5 2.23 -0.99 7.50
C ILE A 5 0.89 -1.18 8.22
N PRO A 6 0.58 -0.31 9.18
CA PRO A 6 -0.71 -0.34 9.88
C PRO A 6 -1.78 0.42 9.08
N ASP A 7 -2.11 -0.06 7.90
CA ASP A 7 -3.19 0.47 7.07
C ASP A 7 -3.51 -0.46 5.89
N ASN A 8 -4.62 -0.16 5.22
CA ASN A 8 -5.01 -0.78 3.97
C ASN A 8 -4.34 -0.06 2.81
N LEU A 9 -3.44 -0.74 2.14
CA LEU A 9 -2.72 -0.26 0.97
C LEU A 9 -2.54 -1.39 -0.03
N ALA A 10 -2.57 -1.07 -1.30
CA ALA A 10 -2.37 -2.02 -2.38
C ALA A 10 -1.34 -1.53 -3.39
N ASP A 11 -0.95 -2.40 -4.31
CA ASP A 11 -0.09 -2.07 -5.45
C ASP A 11 1.21 -1.36 -5.02
N PRO A 12 1.98 -1.94 -4.08
CA PRO A 12 3.08 -1.25 -3.46
C PRO A 12 4.31 -1.13 -4.34
N SER A 13 5.03 -0.02 -4.21
CA SER A 13 6.41 0.10 -4.66
C SER A 13 7.25 0.85 -3.62
N VAL A 14 8.50 0.44 -3.46
CA VAL A 14 9.45 1.09 -2.55
C VAL A 14 10.65 1.61 -3.33
N SER A 15 11.04 2.83 -3.02
CA SER A 15 12.33 3.42 -3.43
C SER A 15 13.08 3.89 -2.20
N LYS A 16 14.40 3.79 -2.22
CA LYS A 16 15.27 4.33 -1.18
C LYS A 16 16.02 5.53 -1.72
N PHE A 17 15.89 6.65 -1.05
CA PHE A 17 16.64 7.86 -1.35
C PHE A 17 17.35 8.34 -0.08
N GLY A 18 18.67 8.44 -0.14
CA GLY A 18 19.46 8.66 1.05
C GLY A 18 19.34 7.50 2.03
N ASP A 19 18.94 7.80 3.26
CA ASP A 19 18.74 6.83 4.34
C ASP A 19 17.27 6.47 4.57
N THR A 20 16.36 6.92 3.68
CA THR A 20 14.93 6.80 3.87
C THR A 20 14.31 5.91 2.80
N TYR A 21 13.46 4.99 3.25
CA TYR A 21 12.58 4.17 2.41
C TYR A 21 11.26 4.90 2.21
N TYR A 22 10.80 4.97 0.96
CA TYR A 22 9.52 5.59 0.58
C TYR A 22 8.63 4.52 -0.04
N LEU A 23 7.48 4.30 0.56
CA LEU A 23 6.48 3.34 0.09
C LEU A 23 5.31 4.10 -0.53
N TYR A 24 5.05 3.79 -1.78
CA TYR A 24 3.94 4.31 -2.58
C TYR A 24 2.95 3.17 -2.84
N GLY A 25 1.67 3.49 -2.91
CA GLY A 25 0.66 2.47 -3.19
C GLY A 25 -0.71 3.08 -3.40
N THR A 26 -1.65 2.25 -3.76
CA THR A 26 -3.07 2.58 -3.85
C THR A 26 -3.65 2.64 -2.44
N THR A 27 -4.11 3.82 -2.02
CA THR A 27 -4.78 3.96 -0.72
C THR A 27 -6.20 3.44 -0.83
N ASP A 28 -6.46 2.31 -0.20
CA ASP A 28 -7.80 1.73 -0.17
C ASP A 28 -8.66 2.36 0.93
N LEU A 29 -9.85 2.81 0.51
CA LEU A 29 -11.00 2.86 1.39
C LEU A 29 -11.84 1.63 1.02
N ASP A 30 -12.18 0.78 1.91
CA ASP A 30 -12.81 -0.52 1.60
C ASP A 30 -11.97 -1.31 0.58
N TYR A 31 -12.46 -1.44 -0.65
CA TYR A 31 -11.77 -2.17 -1.71
C TYR A 31 -11.01 -1.28 -2.73
N GLY A 32 -11.18 0.03 -2.66
CA GLY A 32 -10.45 0.98 -3.53
C GLY A 32 -10.97 1.15 -4.96
N LEU A 33 -11.83 0.29 -5.47
CA LEU A 33 -12.28 0.35 -6.87
C LEU A 33 -13.25 1.49 -7.15
N GLY A 34 -14.15 1.78 -6.24
CA GLY A 34 -15.12 2.88 -6.38
C GLY A 34 -14.65 4.17 -5.75
N ARG A 35 -13.92 4.07 -4.65
CA ARG A 35 -13.37 5.19 -3.91
C ARG A 35 -11.97 4.85 -3.40
N ALA A 36 -11.09 5.84 -3.39
CA ALA A 36 -9.78 5.74 -2.79
C ALA A 36 -9.62 6.79 -1.69
N GLY A 37 -8.73 6.55 -0.76
CA GLY A 37 -8.32 7.54 0.22
C GLY A 37 -7.37 8.59 -0.37
N THR A 38 -7.01 9.57 0.44
CA THR A 38 -5.99 10.55 0.08
C THR A 38 -4.67 9.85 -0.23
N PRO A 39 -4.04 10.11 -1.39
CA PRO A 39 -2.72 9.54 -1.70
C PRO A 39 -1.66 10.02 -0.73
N VAL A 40 -0.92 9.07 -0.18
CA VAL A 40 0.12 9.33 0.82
C VAL A 40 1.39 8.55 0.49
N VAL A 41 2.53 9.04 0.98
CA VAL A 41 3.81 8.34 0.90
C VAL A 41 4.24 7.93 2.30
N TRP A 42 4.29 6.63 2.54
CA TRP A 42 4.82 6.11 3.79
C TRP A 42 6.34 6.16 3.78
N LYS A 43 6.93 6.61 4.88
CA LYS A 43 8.39 6.73 5.05
C LYS A 43 8.88 5.90 6.22
N SER A 44 10.07 5.33 6.07
CA SER A 44 10.75 4.60 7.14
C SER A 44 12.25 4.75 7.06
N LYS A 45 12.91 4.77 8.21
CA LYS A 45 14.37 4.74 8.34
C LYS A 45 14.91 3.32 8.54
N ASP A 46 14.05 2.37 8.88
CA ASP A 46 14.46 1.02 9.29
C ASP A 46 13.68 -0.12 8.61
N PHE A 47 12.71 0.22 7.78
CA PHE A 47 11.81 -0.70 7.07
C PHE A 47 10.75 -1.39 7.96
N VAL A 48 10.66 -1.04 9.24
CA VAL A 48 9.68 -1.58 10.20
C VAL A 48 8.75 -0.50 10.72
N ASN A 49 9.29 0.66 11.07
CA ASN A 49 8.53 1.78 11.60
C ASN A 49 8.21 2.75 10.46
N TRP A 50 6.93 2.82 10.09
CA TRP A 50 6.44 3.60 8.96
C TRP A 50 5.52 4.72 9.41
N SER A 51 5.62 5.85 8.73
CA SER A 51 4.79 7.03 8.98
C SER A 51 4.55 7.82 7.71
N PHE A 52 3.47 8.61 7.68
CA PHE A 52 3.26 9.61 6.64
C PHE A 52 2.69 10.90 7.21
N GLU A 53 2.90 11.99 6.49
CA GLU A 53 2.37 13.31 6.81
C GLU A 53 1.71 13.91 5.58
N GLY A 54 0.38 14.03 5.61
CA GLY A 54 -0.40 14.69 4.57
C GLY A 54 -0.37 13.99 3.21
N SER A 55 -1.04 14.62 2.26
CA SER A 55 -1.10 14.16 0.87
C SER A 55 0.16 14.54 0.10
N HIS A 56 0.60 13.66 -0.79
CA HIS A 56 1.68 13.97 -1.73
C HIS A 56 1.18 14.46 -3.11
N ILE A 57 -0.13 14.50 -3.30
CA ILE A 57 -0.78 15.04 -4.50
C ILE A 57 -1.75 16.14 -4.06
N SER A 58 -1.59 17.32 -4.62
CA SER A 58 -2.50 18.45 -4.42
C SER A 58 -3.44 18.65 -5.62
N GLY A 59 -4.51 19.41 -5.43
CA GLY A 59 -5.41 19.80 -6.52
C GLY A 59 -6.63 18.91 -6.71
N PHE A 60 -6.78 17.86 -5.92
CA PHE A 60 -7.96 16.98 -5.96
C PHE A 60 -8.61 16.89 -4.58
N ASP A 61 -9.94 16.86 -4.59
CA ASP A 61 -10.71 16.43 -3.43
C ASP A 61 -11.13 14.97 -3.65
N TRP A 62 -10.45 14.06 -2.98
CA TRP A 62 -10.65 12.62 -3.11
C TRP A 62 -11.98 12.14 -2.54
N SER A 63 -12.60 12.94 -1.68
CA SER A 63 -13.89 12.64 -1.05
C SER A 63 -15.09 13.14 -1.84
N LYS A 64 -14.88 14.07 -2.78
CA LYS A 64 -15.95 14.70 -3.55
C LYS A 64 -16.46 13.80 -4.66
N GLY A 65 -17.78 13.56 -4.68
CA GLY A 65 -18.46 12.89 -5.78
C GLY A 65 -18.82 13.87 -6.90
N TYR A 66 -18.70 13.41 -8.14
CA TYR A 66 -19.08 14.16 -9.34
C TYR A 66 -20.16 13.40 -10.11
N ASP A 67 -21.24 14.09 -10.46
CA ASP A 67 -22.31 13.52 -11.27
C ASP A 67 -21.89 13.48 -12.74
N TYR A 68 -22.19 12.41 -13.42
CA TYR A 68 -21.98 12.24 -14.86
C TYR A 68 -23.00 11.29 -15.47
N THR A 69 -23.10 11.31 -16.79
CA THR A 69 -23.93 10.37 -17.54
C THR A 69 -22.99 9.43 -18.31
N ASN A 70 -23.15 8.12 -18.12
CA ASN A 70 -22.34 7.12 -18.83
C ASN A 70 -22.79 6.93 -20.26
N ASP A 71 -22.08 6.09 -21.02
CA ASP A 71 -22.38 5.80 -22.43
C ASP A 71 -23.74 5.15 -22.67
N LYS A 72 -24.33 4.56 -21.62
CA LYS A 72 -25.69 3.96 -21.64
C LYS A 72 -26.79 4.98 -21.31
N GLY A 73 -26.45 6.25 -21.09
CA GLY A 73 -27.39 7.28 -20.67
C GLY A 73 -27.79 7.23 -19.20
N GLU A 74 -27.13 6.43 -18.38
CA GLU A 74 -27.41 6.32 -16.95
C GLU A 74 -26.69 7.41 -16.17
N LYS A 75 -27.40 8.02 -15.21
CA LYS A 75 -26.81 8.97 -14.27
C LYS A 75 -26.04 8.23 -13.18
N LYS A 76 -24.78 8.60 -13.01
CA LYS A 76 -23.84 8.00 -12.05
C LYS A 76 -23.18 9.09 -11.23
N LYS A 77 -22.61 8.68 -10.10
CA LYS A 77 -21.70 9.49 -9.29
C LYS A 77 -20.38 8.76 -9.18
N GLY A 78 -19.31 9.45 -9.51
CA GLY A 78 -17.96 8.90 -9.45
C GLY A 78 -17.02 9.81 -8.69
N TYR A 79 -15.83 9.30 -8.44
CA TYR A 79 -14.77 9.94 -7.66
C TYR A 79 -13.46 9.87 -8.42
N PHE A 80 -12.58 10.83 -8.22
CA PHE A 80 -11.19 10.68 -8.62
C PHE A 80 -10.54 9.59 -7.79
N ARG A 81 -9.76 8.72 -8.44
CA ARG A 81 -9.04 7.63 -7.81
C ARG A 81 -7.59 7.62 -8.27
N TYR A 82 -6.71 7.36 -7.35
CA TYR A 82 -5.28 7.25 -7.53
C TYR A 82 -4.90 5.79 -7.34
N TRP A 83 -4.38 5.16 -8.39
CA TRP A 83 -4.09 3.72 -8.40
C TRP A 83 -2.65 3.44 -8.81
N ALA A 84 -2.09 2.39 -8.23
CA ALA A 84 -0.89 1.71 -8.68
C ALA A 84 0.24 2.67 -9.10
N PRO A 85 0.77 3.48 -8.18
CA PRO A 85 1.98 4.24 -8.44
C PRO A 85 3.13 3.27 -8.71
N GLY A 86 3.85 3.49 -9.80
CA GLY A 86 5.07 2.75 -10.12
C GLY A 86 6.24 3.20 -9.25
N LYS A 87 7.39 2.57 -9.49
CA LYS A 87 8.63 2.94 -8.81
C LYS A 87 8.98 4.40 -9.13
N VAL A 88 9.21 5.20 -8.11
CA VAL A 88 9.68 6.58 -8.28
C VAL A 88 11.15 6.57 -8.69
N ILE A 89 11.47 7.28 -9.76
CA ILE A 89 12.82 7.44 -10.28
C ILE A 89 13.34 8.85 -10.06
N GLU A 90 14.62 8.98 -9.76
CA GLU A 90 15.33 10.24 -9.66
C GLU A 90 16.08 10.51 -10.97
N GLN A 91 15.96 11.72 -11.49
CA GLN A 91 16.75 12.20 -12.60
C GLN A 91 17.01 13.70 -12.45
N ASP A 92 18.27 14.11 -12.48
CA ASP A 92 18.68 15.52 -12.40
C ASP A 92 18.10 16.27 -11.19
N GLY A 93 18.04 15.59 -10.04
CA GLY A 93 17.53 16.15 -8.79
C GLY A 93 16.01 16.24 -8.69
N LYS A 94 15.30 15.70 -9.66
CA LYS A 94 13.83 15.62 -9.68
C LYS A 94 13.37 14.17 -9.51
N PHE A 95 12.16 14.03 -8.99
CA PHE A 95 11.53 12.73 -8.72
C PHE A 95 10.31 12.57 -9.63
N TYR A 96 10.29 11.46 -10.37
CA TYR A 96 9.27 11.16 -11.37
C TYR A 96 8.39 10.03 -10.86
N LEU A 97 7.10 10.29 -10.76
CA LEU A 97 6.08 9.34 -10.32
C LEU A 97 5.16 9.01 -11.50
N TYR A 98 5.15 7.75 -11.91
CA TYR A 98 4.18 7.24 -12.88
C TYR A 98 3.02 6.61 -12.11
N VAL A 99 1.82 7.10 -12.34
CA VAL A 99 0.65 6.67 -11.57
C VAL A 99 -0.61 6.67 -12.41
N THR A 100 -1.47 5.71 -12.15
CA THR A 100 -2.80 5.66 -12.75
C THR A 100 -3.73 6.63 -12.03
N PHE A 101 -4.36 7.52 -12.79
CA PHE A 101 -5.54 8.24 -12.36
C PHE A 101 -6.78 7.67 -13.03
N VAL A 102 -7.84 7.50 -12.26
CA VAL A 102 -9.17 7.18 -12.75
C VAL A 102 -10.06 8.38 -12.47
N LYS A 103 -10.65 8.92 -13.52
CA LYS A 103 -11.57 10.06 -13.42
C LYS A 103 -12.94 9.58 -12.93
N PRO A 104 -13.79 10.49 -12.44
CA PRO A 104 -15.13 10.12 -11.97
C PRO A 104 -15.98 9.36 -13.01
N ASP A 105 -15.76 9.58 -14.29
CA ASP A 105 -16.44 8.91 -15.39
C ASP A 105 -15.75 7.61 -15.88
N ASP A 106 -14.87 7.06 -15.05
CA ASP A 106 -14.10 5.83 -15.30
C ASP A 106 -13.07 5.90 -16.44
N LYS A 107 -12.80 7.07 -16.99
CA LYS A 107 -11.65 7.26 -17.89
C LYS A 107 -10.36 7.15 -17.10
N MET A 108 -9.41 6.40 -17.63
CA MET A 108 -8.18 6.09 -16.92
C MET A 108 -6.96 6.20 -17.81
N GLY A 109 -5.81 6.44 -17.21
CA GLY A 109 -4.53 6.48 -17.86
C GLY A 109 -3.39 6.52 -16.86
N THR A 110 -2.18 6.23 -17.33
CA THR A 110 -0.96 6.43 -16.56
C THR A 110 -0.36 7.79 -16.90
N TYR A 111 -0.15 8.59 -15.86
CA TYR A 111 0.39 9.95 -15.94
C TYR A 111 1.75 9.99 -15.25
N VAL A 112 2.61 10.91 -15.69
CA VAL A 112 3.85 11.20 -14.99
C VAL A 112 3.75 12.55 -14.27
N LEU A 113 4.06 12.54 -12.98
CA LEU A 113 4.13 13.73 -12.15
C LEU A 113 5.55 13.90 -11.63
N VAL A 114 5.96 15.12 -11.36
CA VAL A 114 7.32 15.45 -10.93
C VAL A 114 7.27 16.23 -9.64
N ALA A 115 8.23 15.96 -8.77
CA ALA A 115 8.44 16.67 -7.52
C ALA A 115 9.92 16.99 -7.28
N ASP A 116 10.17 17.95 -6.38
CA ASP A 116 11.51 18.27 -5.89
C ASP A 116 11.98 17.34 -4.77
N ARG A 117 11.04 16.57 -4.20
CA ARG A 117 11.28 15.64 -3.08
C ARG A 117 10.60 14.30 -3.35
N PRO A 118 11.15 13.19 -2.80
CA PRO A 118 10.54 11.87 -2.97
C PRO A 118 9.12 11.73 -2.41
N ASP A 119 8.79 12.52 -1.39
CA ASP A 119 7.46 12.54 -0.75
C ASP A 119 6.53 13.64 -1.30
N GLY A 120 6.94 14.27 -2.41
CA GLY A 120 6.13 15.28 -3.06
C GLY A 120 6.31 16.71 -2.50
N PRO A 121 5.38 17.63 -2.78
CA PRO A 121 4.19 17.41 -3.60
C PRO A 121 4.51 17.16 -5.09
N PHE A 122 3.82 16.20 -5.67
CA PHE A 122 3.94 15.88 -7.10
C PHE A 122 2.96 16.69 -7.93
N HIS A 123 3.41 17.15 -9.10
CA HIS A 123 2.65 18.01 -10.01
C HIS A 123 2.66 17.46 -11.43
N PHE A 124 1.57 17.67 -12.14
CA PHE A 124 1.54 17.42 -13.59
C PHE A 124 2.56 18.30 -14.28
N THR A 125 3.24 17.74 -15.28
CA THR A 125 4.32 18.42 -16.00
C THR A 125 3.83 19.28 -17.17
N ALA A 126 2.60 19.04 -17.62
CA ALA A 126 1.94 19.80 -18.68
C ALA A 126 0.45 19.89 -18.42
N GLY A 127 -0.18 20.97 -18.89
CA GLY A 127 -1.60 21.20 -18.74
C GLY A 127 -2.01 21.62 -17.33
N GLN A 128 -3.31 21.53 -17.06
CA GLN A 128 -3.93 21.99 -15.81
C GLN A 128 -4.33 20.82 -14.89
N GLY A 129 -3.83 19.62 -15.12
CA GLY A 129 -4.25 18.43 -14.43
C GLY A 129 -5.44 17.75 -15.10
N LEU A 130 -6.25 17.07 -14.31
CA LEU A 130 -7.43 16.35 -14.78
C LEU A 130 -8.70 17.12 -14.40
N LEU A 131 -9.59 17.27 -15.37
CA LEU A 131 -10.84 18.00 -15.18
C LEU A 131 -11.97 17.05 -14.76
N PRO A 132 -12.86 17.50 -13.86
CA PRO A 132 -14.07 16.77 -13.57
C PRO A 132 -14.96 16.62 -14.83
N PRO A 133 -15.84 15.61 -14.88
CA PRO A 133 -16.80 15.48 -15.97
C PRO A 133 -17.66 16.74 -16.13
N GLY A 134 -17.86 17.18 -17.37
CA GLY A 134 -18.68 18.33 -17.70
C GLY A 134 -17.98 19.69 -17.61
N GLU A 135 -16.73 19.75 -17.13
CA GLU A 135 -15.92 20.96 -17.22
C GLU A 135 -15.30 21.11 -18.62
N GLU A 136 -15.32 22.35 -19.13
CA GLU A 136 -14.66 22.67 -20.41
C GLU A 136 -13.15 22.72 -20.22
N GLY A 137 -12.45 22.19 -21.21
CA GLY A 137 -10.99 22.21 -21.22
C GLY A 137 -10.40 20.87 -21.67
N THR A 138 -9.09 20.76 -21.54
CA THR A 138 -8.34 19.57 -21.94
C THR A 138 -7.55 19.05 -20.74
N ASP A 139 -7.67 17.76 -20.48
CA ASP A 139 -6.86 17.08 -19.45
C ASP A 139 -5.36 17.16 -19.81
N SER A 140 -4.51 17.13 -18.78
CA SER A 140 -3.09 16.86 -18.96
C SER A 140 -2.90 15.54 -19.72
N PRO A 141 -1.91 15.45 -20.63
CA PRO A 141 -1.72 14.23 -21.42
C PRO A 141 -1.26 13.06 -20.54
N ALA A 142 -1.81 11.89 -20.80
CA ALA A 142 -1.30 10.65 -20.25
C ALA A 142 -0.03 10.20 -20.98
N VAL A 143 0.85 9.48 -20.29
CA VAL A 143 1.96 8.77 -20.93
C VAL A 143 1.43 7.61 -21.76
N VAL A 144 0.48 6.86 -21.18
CA VAL A 144 -0.28 5.80 -21.84
C VAL A 144 -1.74 5.85 -21.40
N ASP A 145 -2.66 5.51 -22.31
CA ASP A 145 -4.11 5.50 -22.05
C ASP A 145 -4.57 4.18 -21.43
N ASP A 146 -3.79 3.68 -20.47
CA ASP A 146 -4.07 2.46 -19.74
C ASP A 146 -3.45 2.54 -18.34
N ILE A 147 -3.71 1.52 -17.52
CA ILE A 147 -3.32 1.47 -16.12
C ILE A 147 -1.96 0.79 -15.90
N ASP A 148 -1.41 1.00 -14.70
CA ASP A 148 -0.26 0.28 -14.14
C ASP A 148 1.06 0.52 -14.88
N GLY A 149 1.27 1.74 -15.38
CA GLY A 149 2.54 2.09 -16.00
C GLY A 149 3.69 2.03 -14.99
N GLU A 150 4.61 1.10 -15.23
CA GLU A 150 5.81 0.88 -14.41
C GLU A 150 7.07 1.26 -15.19
N PRO A 151 7.86 2.23 -14.72
CA PRO A 151 9.08 2.64 -15.40
C PRO A 151 10.24 1.68 -15.11
N PHE A 152 11.17 1.62 -16.06
CA PHE A 152 12.45 0.94 -15.90
C PHE A 152 13.55 1.74 -16.58
N ILE A 153 14.63 2.05 -15.86
CA ILE A 153 15.80 2.71 -16.41
C ILE A 153 16.91 1.68 -16.53
N ASN A 154 17.37 1.46 -17.75
CA ASN A 154 18.44 0.51 -18.02
C ASN A 154 19.83 1.09 -17.67
N ASP A 155 20.84 0.23 -17.61
CA ASP A 155 22.21 0.62 -17.25
C ASP A 155 22.81 1.67 -18.20
N ASP A 156 22.38 1.69 -19.47
CA ASP A 156 22.79 2.69 -20.45
C ASP A 156 22.04 4.03 -20.37
N GLY A 157 21.16 4.16 -19.38
CA GLY A 157 20.33 5.35 -19.16
C GLY A 157 19.06 5.40 -20.00
N SER A 158 18.80 4.44 -20.89
CA SER A 158 17.56 4.37 -21.65
C SER A 158 16.37 4.02 -20.72
N GLY A 159 15.23 4.65 -20.98
CA GLY A 159 14.01 4.46 -20.21
C GLY A 159 12.98 3.63 -20.95
N TYR A 160 12.22 2.87 -20.17
CA TYR A 160 11.14 2.02 -20.65
C TYR A 160 9.96 2.14 -19.71
N ILE A 161 8.76 1.83 -20.22
CA ILE A 161 7.54 1.75 -19.42
C ILE A 161 6.76 0.50 -19.82
N PHE A 162 6.21 -0.17 -18.81
CA PHE A 162 5.44 -1.40 -18.94
C PHE A 162 4.06 -1.17 -18.32
N TRP A 163 3.00 -1.68 -18.97
CA TRP A 163 1.64 -1.47 -18.45
C TRP A 163 0.75 -2.69 -18.69
N ARG A 164 -0.49 -2.59 -18.30
CA ARG A 164 -1.46 -3.68 -18.33
C ARG A 164 -1.48 -4.43 -19.66
N ARG A 165 -1.71 -5.71 -19.62
CA ARG A 165 -1.85 -6.61 -20.78
C ARG A 165 -0.58 -6.78 -21.60
N ARG A 166 0.58 -6.82 -20.94
CA ARG A 166 1.89 -7.08 -21.55
C ARG A 166 2.35 -6.02 -22.54
N ASN A 167 1.83 -4.81 -22.39
CA ASN A 167 2.27 -3.70 -23.22
C ASN A 167 3.57 -3.10 -22.66
N ALA A 168 4.42 -2.65 -23.55
CA ALA A 168 5.67 -2.00 -23.22
C ALA A 168 6.02 -0.94 -24.25
N GLY A 169 6.85 0.00 -23.89
CA GLY A 169 7.36 1.04 -24.78
C GLY A 169 8.63 1.68 -24.26
N ARG A 170 9.25 2.49 -25.11
CA ARG A 170 10.37 3.33 -24.73
C ARG A 170 9.88 4.65 -24.19
N LEU A 171 10.54 5.15 -23.14
CA LEU A 171 10.34 6.51 -22.65
C LEU A 171 11.29 7.47 -23.39
N SER A 172 10.79 8.66 -23.69
CA SER A 172 11.61 9.78 -24.15
C SER A 172 12.71 10.12 -23.13
N ALA A 173 13.74 10.83 -23.58
CA ALA A 173 14.87 11.22 -22.74
C ALA A 173 14.45 12.09 -21.55
N ASP A 174 13.41 12.91 -21.71
CA ASP A 174 12.83 13.74 -20.64
C ASP A 174 11.88 12.96 -19.71
N ARG A 175 11.62 11.68 -20.01
CA ARG A 175 10.75 10.77 -19.24
C ARG A 175 9.26 11.10 -19.26
N LEU A 176 8.82 12.00 -20.12
CA LEU A 176 7.45 12.51 -20.11
C LEU A 176 6.53 11.88 -21.14
N HIS A 177 7.09 11.21 -22.15
CA HIS A 177 6.34 10.68 -23.30
C HIS A 177 6.83 9.30 -23.71
N LEU A 178 5.99 8.59 -24.46
CA LEU A 178 6.46 7.44 -25.23
C LEU A 178 7.33 7.91 -26.39
N ASP A 179 8.42 7.19 -26.65
CA ASP A 179 9.29 7.35 -27.79
C ASP A 179 9.08 6.15 -28.76
N GLY A 180 8.29 6.39 -29.80
CA GLY A 180 7.91 5.37 -30.76
C GLY A 180 6.66 4.58 -30.37
N GLU A 181 6.39 3.54 -31.16
CA GLU A 181 5.20 2.71 -30.97
C GLU A 181 5.35 1.69 -29.86
N PRO A 182 4.27 1.42 -29.10
CA PRO A 182 4.26 0.35 -28.13
C PRO A 182 4.50 -1.02 -28.77
N VAL A 183 5.05 -1.93 -27.94
CA VAL A 183 5.22 -3.33 -28.31
C VAL A 183 4.48 -4.23 -27.33
N ALA A 184 4.10 -5.43 -27.76
CA ALA A 184 3.57 -6.45 -26.90
C ALA A 184 4.68 -7.44 -26.52
N LEU A 185 4.83 -7.72 -25.20
CA LEU A 185 5.77 -8.71 -24.74
C LEU A 185 5.20 -10.11 -24.90
N ALA A 186 6.03 -11.04 -25.37
CA ALA A 186 5.67 -12.44 -25.41
C ALA A 186 5.81 -13.07 -24.00
N THR A 187 4.76 -13.74 -23.57
CA THR A 187 4.74 -14.47 -22.29
C THR A 187 4.27 -15.91 -22.50
N ALA A 188 4.71 -16.80 -21.65
CA ALA A 188 4.29 -18.21 -21.69
C ALA A 188 2.81 -18.37 -21.33
N ARG A 189 2.30 -17.48 -20.45
CA ARG A 189 0.91 -17.54 -20.01
C ARG A 189 0.12 -16.44 -20.66
N GLN A 190 -1.11 -16.77 -21.00
CA GLN A 190 -2.05 -15.87 -21.66
C GLN A 190 -3.16 -15.46 -20.70
N GLY A 191 -4.09 -14.65 -21.20
CA GLY A 191 -5.19 -14.10 -20.43
C GLY A 191 -4.86 -12.71 -19.87
N TYR A 192 -5.75 -12.18 -19.04
CA TYR A 192 -5.59 -10.87 -18.44
C TYR A 192 -4.37 -10.83 -17.53
N SER A 193 -3.61 -9.76 -17.63
CA SER A 193 -2.47 -9.47 -16.74
C SER A 193 -2.38 -8.00 -16.41
N GLU A 194 -1.90 -7.69 -15.22
CA GLU A 194 -1.70 -6.34 -14.72
C GLU A 194 -0.45 -6.29 -13.82
N GLY A 195 -0.15 -5.12 -13.25
CA GLY A 195 0.94 -4.95 -12.30
C GLY A 195 2.30 -5.40 -12.80
N PRO A 196 2.72 -5.00 -14.03
CA PRO A 196 4.00 -5.45 -14.56
C PRO A 196 5.18 -4.84 -13.81
N VAL A 197 6.27 -5.59 -13.72
CA VAL A 197 7.54 -5.12 -13.18
C VAL A 197 8.67 -5.57 -14.09
N MET A 198 9.61 -4.68 -14.34
CA MET A 198 10.87 -4.99 -15.01
C MET A 198 12.02 -4.67 -14.08
N PHE A 199 12.95 -5.62 -13.90
CA PHE A 199 14.21 -5.37 -13.23
C PHE A 199 15.34 -6.15 -13.88
N LYS A 200 16.57 -5.73 -13.64
CA LYS A 200 17.76 -6.38 -14.15
C LYS A 200 18.63 -6.86 -13.00
N ARG A 201 19.10 -8.11 -13.10
CA ARG A 201 20.04 -8.69 -12.14
C ARG A 201 21.04 -9.57 -12.88
N LYS A 202 22.33 -9.28 -12.69
CA LYS A 202 23.43 -10.06 -13.29
C LYS A 202 23.25 -10.32 -14.81
N GLY A 203 22.91 -9.28 -15.54
CA GLY A 203 22.76 -9.32 -17.00
C GLY A 203 21.44 -9.92 -17.49
N ILE A 204 20.54 -10.28 -16.60
CA ILE A 204 19.24 -10.86 -16.94
C ILE A 204 18.14 -9.85 -16.67
N TYR A 205 17.25 -9.64 -17.64
CA TYR A 205 16.03 -8.88 -17.50
C TYR A 205 14.90 -9.81 -17.06
N TYR A 206 14.19 -9.40 -16.00
CA TYR A 206 13.05 -10.13 -15.45
C TYR A 206 11.80 -9.32 -15.67
N TYR A 207 10.85 -9.89 -16.40
CA TYR A 207 9.52 -9.34 -16.55
C TYR A 207 8.55 -10.11 -15.67
N ILE A 208 8.04 -9.47 -14.62
CA ILE A 208 7.04 -10.03 -13.72
C ILE A 208 5.67 -9.50 -14.15
N TYR A 209 4.68 -10.37 -14.18
CA TYR A 209 3.31 -10.02 -14.49
C TYR A 209 2.33 -10.76 -13.57
N THR A 210 1.32 -10.03 -13.09
CA THR A 210 0.28 -10.57 -12.23
C THR A 210 -0.84 -11.14 -13.07
N LEU A 211 -1.22 -12.37 -12.76
CA LEU A 211 -2.31 -13.11 -13.42
C LEU A 211 -3.48 -13.30 -12.48
N SER A 212 -4.64 -13.63 -13.07
CA SER A 212 -5.90 -13.82 -12.36
C SER A 212 -6.36 -12.53 -11.68
N GLY A 213 -7.10 -12.60 -10.62
CA GLY A 213 -7.59 -11.43 -9.90
C GLY A 213 -8.06 -11.75 -8.50
N HIS A 214 -8.23 -10.73 -7.67
CA HIS A 214 -8.70 -10.84 -6.30
C HIS A 214 -7.86 -11.84 -5.48
N GLN A 215 -8.53 -12.68 -4.68
CA GLN A 215 -7.85 -13.71 -3.89
C GLN A 215 -7.11 -14.78 -4.72
N ASN A 216 -7.25 -14.78 -6.03
CA ASN A 216 -6.61 -15.72 -6.94
C ASN A 216 -5.37 -15.16 -7.65
N TYR A 217 -4.88 -14.00 -7.26
CA TYR A 217 -3.65 -13.45 -7.83
C TYR A 217 -2.48 -14.41 -7.69
N VAL A 218 -1.73 -14.52 -8.79
CA VAL A 218 -0.43 -15.21 -8.84
C VAL A 218 0.54 -14.33 -9.64
N ASN A 219 1.83 -14.49 -9.39
CA ASN A 219 2.88 -13.75 -10.06
C ASN A 219 3.72 -14.71 -10.89
N ALA A 220 3.74 -14.46 -12.19
CA ALA A 220 4.57 -15.17 -13.15
C ALA A 220 5.69 -14.28 -13.65
N TYR A 221 6.70 -14.85 -14.30
CA TYR A 221 7.80 -14.11 -14.87
C TYR A 221 8.38 -14.73 -16.12
N MET A 222 9.02 -13.89 -16.92
CA MET A 222 9.82 -14.23 -18.09
C MET A 222 11.23 -13.70 -17.90
N MET A 223 12.21 -14.28 -18.57
CA MET A 223 13.61 -13.86 -18.51
C MET A 223 14.15 -13.53 -19.88
N SER A 224 14.99 -12.49 -19.98
CA SER A 224 15.72 -12.14 -21.20
C SER A 224 17.16 -11.80 -20.91
N ARG A 225 18.08 -12.26 -21.75
CA ARG A 225 19.49 -11.84 -21.74
C ARG A 225 19.82 -10.82 -22.81
N GLU A 226 18.82 -10.39 -23.59
CA GLU A 226 18.99 -9.49 -24.72
C GLU A 226 18.67 -8.03 -24.39
N SER A 227 17.42 -7.77 -24.05
CA SER A 227 16.92 -6.40 -23.82
C SER A 227 15.66 -6.40 -22.97
N PRO A 228 15.23 -5.20 -22.47
CA PRO A 228 13.96 -5.08 -21.77
C PRO A 228 12.71 -5.36 -22.63
N LEU A 229 12.84 -5.39 -23.95
CA LEU A 229 11.70 -5.51 -24.86
C LEU A 229 11.71 -6.80 -25.70
N THR A 230 12.82 -7.51 -25.76
CA THR A 230 12.99 -8.68 -26.67
C THR A 230 13.72 -9.82 -25.98
N GLY A 231 13.62 -11.02 -26.56
CA GLY A 231 14.38 -12.19 -26.14
C GLY A 231 13.83 -12.86 -24.88
N PHE A 232 12.59 -12.60 -24.51
CA PHE A 232 11.98 -13.21 -23.34
C PHE A 232 11.65 -14.68 -23.57
N VAL A 233 12.12 -15.50 -22.64
CA VAL A 233 11.86 -16.93 -22.60
C VAL A 233 11.25 -17.32 -21.26
N LYS A 234 10.45 -18.38 -21.27
CA LYS A 234 9.96 -18.98 -20.03
C LYS A 234 11.13 -19.54 -19.23
N PRO A 235 11.23 -19.25 -17.92
CA PRO A 235 12.25 -19.86 -17.09
C PRO A 235 12.08 -21.38 -17.03
N GLU A 236 13.16 -22.09 -16.85
CA GLU A 236 13.10 -23.52 -16.52
C GLU A 236 12.42 -23.71 -15.16
N GLY A 237 11.61 -24.76 -15.06
CA GLY A 237 10.84 -25.06 -13.85
C GLY A 237 9.55 -24.25 -13.77
N ASN A 238 9.21 -23.81 -12.58
CA ASN A 238 7.96 -23.09 -12.33
C ASN A 238 8.12 -21.59 -12.59
N ASP A 239 7.37 -21.08 -13.54
CA ASP A 239 7.34 -19.66 -13.88
C ASP A 239 6.34 -18.84 -13.03
N ILE A 240 5.51 -19.51 -12.22
CA ILE A 240 4.76 -18.86 -11.15
C ILE A 240 5.58 -18.96 -9.87
N PHE A 241 6.12 -17.85 -9.41
CA PHE A 241 7.00 -17.83 -8.25
C PHE A 241 6.31 -17.41 -6.95
N LEU A 242 5.12 -16.81 -7.02
CA LEU A 242 4.37 -16.35 -5.85
C LEU A 242 2.88 -16.60 -6.05
N PHE A 243 2.26 -17.26 -5.09
CA PHE A 243 0.84 -17.61 -5.05
C PHE A 243 0.36 -17.74 -3.60
N SER A 244 -0.94 -17.91 -3.40
CA SER A 244 -1.55 -18.01 -2.06
C SER A 244 -0.91 -19.12 -1.23
N SER A 245 -0.73 -18.86 0.06
CA SER A 245 -0.27 -19.83 1.05
C SER A 245 -1.36 -20.06 2.10
N PRO A 246 -2.20 -21.10 1.95
CA PRO A 246 -3.21 -21.41 2.95
C PRO A 246 -2.67 -21.70 4.34
N GLU A 247 -1.51 -22.33 4.42
CA GLU A 247 -0.84 -22.66 5.68
C GLU A 247 -0.45 -21.39 6.47
N ASN A 248 -0.05 -20.35 5.76
CA ASN A 248 0.33 -19.07 6.34
C ASN A 248 -0.82 -18.05 6.33
N GLN A 249 -1.99 -18.43 5.82
CA GLN A 249 -3.17 -17.57 5.69
C GLN A 249 -2.88 -16.27 4.90
N VAL A 250 -2.11 -16.39 3.82
CA VAL A 250 -1.83 -15.30 2.87
C VAL A 250 -2.54 -15.59 1.56
N TRP A 251 -3.39 -14.68 1.12
CA TRP A 251 -4.30 -14.86 0.01
C TRP A 251 -4.04 -13.88 -1.10
N GLY A 252 -4.07 -14.37 -2.34
CA GLY A 252 -4.00 -13.54 -3.54
C GLY A 252 -2.82 -12.57 -3.58
N PRO A 253 -1.58 -13.00 -3.32
CA PRO A 253 -0.44 -12.11 -3.41
C PRO A 253 -0.23 -11.67 -4.87
N GLY A 254 -0.35 -10.39 -5.12
CA GLY A 254 -0.27 -9.88 -6.49
C GLY A 254 0.11 -8.42 -6.57
N HIS A 255 0.18 -7.94 -7.78
CA HIS A 255 0.49 -6.56 -8.14
C HIS A 255 1.59 -5.96 -7.23
N GLY A 256 2.75 -6.57 -7.28
CA GLY A 256 3.87 -6.19 -6.44
C GLY A 256 4.93 -5.41 -7.19
N ASN A 257 6.04 -5.22 -6.51
CA ASN A 257 7.24 -4.61 -7.08
C ASN A 257 8.48 -5.16 -6.41
N VAL A 258 9.60 -5.06 -7.11
CA VAL A 258 10.90 -5.50 -6.61
C VAL A 258 11.65 -4.31 -6.04
N PHE A 259 12.13 -4.46 -4.82
CA PHE A 259 13.04 -3.52 -4.19
C PHE A 259 14.38 -4.22 -3.93
N TYR A 260 15.46 -3.66 -4.47
CA TYR A 260 16.82 -4.10 -4.18
C TYR A 260 17.41 -3.21 -3.09
N ASP A 261 17.77 -3.80 -1.98
CA ASP A 261 18.44 -3.11 -0.88
C ASP A 261 19.97 -3.28 -1.01
N GLU A 262 20.65 -2.22 -1.41
CA GLU A 262 22.12 -2.24 -1.57
C GLU A 262 22.83 -2.50 -0.25
N GLY A 263 22.26 -2.06 0.87
CA GLY A 263 22.87 -2.19 2.19
C GLY A 263 23.01 -3.64 2.65
N THR A 264 22.06 -4.48 2.30
CA THR A 264 22.05 -5.91 2.66
C THR A 264 22.30 -6.83 1.48
N ASP A 265 22.41 -6.28 0.25
CA ASP A 265 22.50 -7.05 -1.00
C ASP A 265 21.33 -8.04 -1.17
N GLU A 266 20.13 -7.59 -0.81
CA GLU A 266 18.94 -8.42 -0.86
C GLU A 266 17.88 -7.87 -1.82
N TYR A 267 17.15 -8.77 -2.47
CA TYR A 267 15.97 -8.46 -3.25
C TYR A 267 14.73 -8.73 -2.41
N ILE A 268 13.82 -7.78 -2.38
CA ILE A 268 12.58 -7.85 -1.63
C ILE A 268 11.42 -7.69 -2.62
N PHE A 269 10.47 -8.61 -2.56
CA PHE A 269 9.23 -8.50 -3.30
C PHE A 269 8.14 -7.98 -2.36
N LEU A 270 7.62 -6.80 -2.69
CA LEU A 270 6.44 -6.24 -2.03
C LEU A 270 5.23 -6.61 -2.87
N TYR A 271 4.12 -6.89 -2.22
CA TYR A 271 2.89 -7.27 -2.89
C TYR A 271 1.67 -6.90 -2.05
N LEU A 272 0.51 -6.82 -2.68
CA LEU A 272 -0.73 -6.76 -1.94
C LEU A 272 -1.18 -8.16 -1.53
N GLU A 273 -1.83 -8.26 -0.40
CA GLU A 273 -2.55 -9.45 0.05
C GLU A 273 -4.05 -9.14 0.02
N TYR A 274 -4.81 -10.06 -0.55
CA TYR A 274 -6.27 -10.00 -0.55
C TYR A 274 -6.81 -10.65 0.71
N GLY A 275 -6.96 -9.90 1.78
CA GLY A 275 -7.57 -10.36 3.02
C GLY A 275 -9.02 -10.80 2.84
N ASP A 276 -9.88 -10.39 3.61
CA ASP A 276 -11.31 -10.71 3.76
C ASP A 276 -12.14 -10.85 2.47
N GLY A 277 -11.87 -11.88 1.68
CA GLY A 277 -12.60 -12.13 0.44
C GLY A 277 -12.43 -11.02 -0.61
N GLY A 278 -11.34 -10.26 -0.57
CA GLY A 278 -11.03 -9.18 -1.49
C GLY A 278 -11.59 -7.83 -1.07
N THR A 279 -12.02 -7.67 0.17
CA THR A 279 -12.60 -6.41 0.67
C THR A 279 -11.59 -5.50 1.37
N THR A 280 -10.48 -6.06 1.82
CA THR A 280 -9.38 -5.31 2.42
C THR A 280 -8.05 -5.82 1.86
N ARG A 281 -7.22 -4.90 1.41
CA ARG A 281 -5.89 -5.24 0.89
C ARG A 281 -4.85 -4.61 1.79
N GLN A 282 -3.78 -5.36 2.05
CA GLN A 282 -2.65 -4.87 2.84
C GLN A 282 -1.34 -5.19 2.14
N VAL A 283 -0.31 -4.41 2.41
CA VAL A 283 1.02 -4.60 1.84
C VAL A 283 1.79 -5.63 2.67
N TYR A 284 2.30 -6.62 1.97
CA TYR A 284 3.22 -7.62 2.49
C TYR A 284 4.57 -7.50 1.78
N ALA A 285 5.62 -7.95 2.42
CA ALA A 285 6.96 -8.00 1.84
C ALA A 285 7.69 -9.26 2.30
N ASN A 286 8.33 -9.94 1.36
CA ASN A 286 9.17 -11.09 1.65
C ASN A 286 10.45 -11.04 0.81
N ARG A 287 11.51 -11.70 1.27
CA ARG A 287 12.76 -11.80 0.51
C ARG A 287 12.58 -12.64 -0.73
N MET A 288 13.14 -12.18 -1.83
CA MET A 288 13.21 -12.87 -3.10
C MET A 288 14.59 -13.49 -3.26
N GLU A 289 14.61 -14.79 -3.52
CA GLU A 289 15.85 -15.54 -3.72
C GLU A 289 15.95 -16.08 -5.15
N PHE A 290 17.19 -16.33 -5.58
CA PHE A 290 17.49 -16.80 -6.94
C PHE A 290 18.31 -18.08 -6.89
N ASN A 291 18.10 -18.93 -7.90
CA ASN A 291 18.97 -20.07 -8.19
C ASN A 291 20.23 -19.60 -8.93
N ASP A 292 21.23 -20.47 -9.03
CA ASP A 292 22.50 -20.16 -9.70
C ASP A 292 22.33 -19.82 -11.18
N ASP A 293 21.32 -20.38 -11.84
CA ASP A 293 20.96 -20.09 -13.24
C ASP A 293 20.21 -18.75 -13.40
N GLY A 294 19.92 -18.05 -12.32
CA GLY A 294 19.18 -16.80 -12.32
C GLY A 294 17.67 -16.95 -12.20
N THR A 295 17.14 -18.17 -12.21
CA THR A 295 15.69 -18.35 -11.99
C THR A 295 15.28 -17.94 -10.58
N ILE A 296 14.05 -17.40 -10.45
CA ILE A 296 13.51 -17.00 -9.16
C ILE A 296 13.05 -18.25 -8.40
N LYS A 297 13.52 -18.41 -7.16
CA LYS A 297 13.00 -19.45 -6.27
C LYS A 297 11.55 -19.16 -5.94
N THR A 298 10.74 -20.19 -5.83
CA THR A 298 9.36 -20.04 -5.34
C THR A 298 9.38 -19.34 -4.00
N LEU A 299 8.68 -18.21 -3.92
CA LEU A 299 8.52 -17.42 -2.72
C LEU A 299 7.26 -17.90 -2.00
N ILE A 300 7.42 -18.36 -0.77
CA ILE A 300 6.30 -18.73 0.09
C ILE A 300 5.97 -17.52 0.95
N PRO A 301 4.82 -16.85 0.72
CA PRO A 301 4.45 -15.69 1.48
C PRO A 301 4.12 -16.06 2.92
N ASP A 302 4.62 -15.30 3.87
CA ASP A 302 4.43 -15.56 5.29
C ASP A 302 4.24 -14.29 6.13
N MET A 303 3.93 -14.47 7.40
CA MET A 303 3.71 -13.38 8.35
C MET A 303 5.01 -12.84 8.95
N ARG A 304 6.17 -13.47 8.71
CA ARG A 304 7.46 -13.00 9.24
C ARG A 304 7.90 -11.71 8.57
N GLY A 305 7.65 -11.61 7.26
CA GLY A 305 8.07 -10.46 6.48
C GLY A 305 9.60 -10.35 6.37
N VAL A 306 10.07 -9.12 6.26
CA VAL A 306 11.49 -8.81 6.04
C VAL A 306 12.21 -8.42 7.33
N GLY A 307 11.53 -7.71 8.22
CA GLY A 307 12.16 -7.16 9.43
C GLY A 307 12.98 -5.90 9.14
N TYR A 308 13.91 -5.62 10.03
CA TYR A 308 14.76 -4.44 9.96
C TYR A 308 15.80 -4.55 8.84
N LEU A 309 15.86 -3.54 7.96
CA LEU A 309 16.94 -3.37 6.98
C LEU A 309 17.99 -2.37 7.44
N ALA A 310 17.70 -1.61 8.49
CA ALA A 310 18.62 -0.71 9.16
C ALA A 310 18.27 -0.68 10.66
N ALA A 311 19.19 -0.17 11.47
CA ALA A 311 18.97 -0.08 12.92
C ALA A 311 17.78 0.85 13.24
N SER A 312 16.90 0.41 14.12
CA SER A 312 15.82 1.24 14.63
C SER A 312 16.37 2.45 15.39
N GLN A 313 15.77 3.60 15.14
CA GLN A 313 16.07 4.82 15.88
C GLN A 313 15.29 4.92 17.19
N GLU A 314 14.22 4.12 17.33
CA GLU A 314 13.46 4.05 18.57
C GLU A 314 14.10 3.04 19.51
N THR A 315 14.58 3.52 20.63
CA THR A 315 15.24 2.69 21.67
C THR A 315 14.46 2.66 22.99
N ARG A 316 13.42 3.48 23.11
CA ARG A 316 12.59 3.53 24.32
C ARG A 316 11.69 2.30 24.40
N PRO A 317 11.48 1.72 25.58
CA PRO A 317 10.49 0.66 25.78
C PRO A 317 9.08 1.18 25.50
N ASN A 318 8.29 0.41 24.75
CA ASN A 318 6.88 0.69 24.54
C ASN A 318 6.07 0.20 25.76
N LEU A 319 5.63 1.12 26.59
CA LEU A 319 4.87 0.82 27.81
C LEU A 319 3.51 0.16 27.52
N ALA A 320 2.95 0.36 26.33
CA ALA A 320 1.67 -0.22 25.95
C ALA A 320 1.66 -1.76 26.01
N LEU A 321 2.80 -2.40 25.68
CA LEU A 321 2.91 -3.86 25.61
C LEU A 321 2.66 -4.57 26.94
N GLN A 322 2.82 -3.88 28.05
CA GLN A 322 2.62 -4.44 29.41
C GLN A 322 1.36 -3.90 30.11
N SER A 323 0.60 -3.10 29.39
CA SER A 323 -0.56 -2.38 29.90
C SER A 323 -1.86 -3.14 29.66
N HIS A 324 -2.93 -2.68 30.28
CA HIS A 324 -4.26 -3.23 30.08
C HIS A 324 -5.13 -2.23 29.31
N PHE A 325 -5.79 -2.71 28.24
CA PHE A 325 -6.67 -1.88 27.40
C PHE A 325 -8.12 -2.32 27.53
N TYR A 326 -9.01 -1.34 27.59
CA TYR A 326 -10.45 -1.55 27.49
C TYR A 326 -11.10 -0.36 26.76
N ALA A 327 -12.22 -0.61 26.11
CA ALA A 327 -12.88 0.38 25.27
C ALA A 327 -14.34 0.56 25.63
N SER A 328 -14.95 1.64 25.13
CA SER A 328 -16.38 1.90 25.27
C SER A 328 -17.21 0.79 24.60
N SER A 329 -16.72 0.24 23.52
CA SER A 329 -17.32 -0.85 22.76
C SER A 329 -16.29 -1.53 21.89
N GLU A 330 -16.62 -2.72 21.44
CA GLU A 330 -15.87 -3.47 20.43
C GLU A 330 -16.81 -3.92 19.33
N LYS A 331 -16.38 -3.74 18.09
CA LYS A 331 -17.13 -4.21 16.91
C LYS A 331 -17.23 -5.73 16.95
N SER A 332 -18.38 -6.26 16.55
CA SER A 332 -18.60 -7.70 16.47
C SER A 332 -17.62 -8.37 15.52
N PRO A 333 -17.12 -9.57 15.83
CA PRO A 333 -16.28 -10.32 14.94
C PRO A 333 -16.87 -10.49 13.56
N ARG A 334 -16.03 -10.47 12.54
CA ARG A 334 -16.40 -10.71 11.15
C ARG A 334 -15.73 -11.97 10.64
N THR A 335 -16.50 -12.89 10.11
CA THR A 335 -15.99 -14.07 9.42
C THR A 335 -16.25 -13.93 7.93
N SER A 336 -15.22 -14.09 7.14
CA SER A 336 -15.29 -14.13 5.68
C SER A 336 -14.83 -15.48 5.15
N VAL A 337 -15.34 -15.83 3.96
CA VAL A 337 -14.94 -17.02 3.22
C VAL A 337 -14.04 -16.61 2.08
N VAL A 338 -12.84 -17.18 2.04
CA VAL A 338 -11.88 -16.97 0.96
C VAL A 338 -11.91 -18.21 0.08
N ASN A 339 -12.33 -18.06 -1.17
CA ASN A 339 -12.39 -19.15 -2.14
C ASN A 339 -11.16 -19.05 -3.04
N ILE A 340 -10.27 -20.03 -2.93
CA ILE A 340 -9.03 -20.10 -3.71
C ILE A 340 -9.17 -21.18 -4.77
N GLU A 341 -9.01 -20.79 -6.02
CA GLU A 341 -8.83 -21.73 -7.13
C GLU A 341 -7.43 -22.33 -6.99
N THR A 342 -7.39 -23.63 -6.74
CA THR A 342 -6.14 -24.25 -6.36
C THR A 342 -5.60 -25.16 -7.43
N GLN A 343 -4.43 -24.93 -7.72
CA GLN A 343 -3.29 -25.79 -7.93
C GLN A 343 -2.07 -24.88 -8.11
N PRO A 344 -1.43 -24.50 -7.05
CA PRO A 344 -0.41 -23.44 -7.09
C PRO A 344 0.78 -23.77 -8.00
N ASN A 345 0.97 -25.05 -8.32
CA ASN A 345 2.04 -25.50 -9.22
C ASN A 345 1.58 -25.65 -10.68
N GLN A 346 0.33 -25.36 -10.97
CA GLN A 346 -0.20 -25.44 -12.32
C GLN A 346 -0.10 -24.08 -13.03
N PRO A 347 -0.10 -24.08 -14.37
CA PRO A 347 0.03 -22.88 -15.18
C PRO A 347 -0.99 -21.78 -14.90
N LEU A 348 -2.22 -22.17 -14.71
CA LEU A 348 -3.34 -21.36 -14.24
C LEU A 348 -4.25 -22.27 -13.45
N PRO A 349 -4.98 -21.76 -12.47
CA PRO A 349 -5.98 -22.55 -11.78
C PRO A 349 -6.96 -23.16 -12.78
N GLU A 350 -7.15 -24.47 -12.71
CA GLU A 350 -8.20 -25.11 -13.50
C GLU A 350 -9.56 -24.68 -12.97
N LYS A 351 -10.47 -24.32 -13.89
CA LYS A 351 -11.85 -24.03 -13.52
C LYS A 351 -12.47 -25.23 -12.81
N GLY A 352 -12.89 -25.04 -11.57
CA GLY A 352 -13.53 -26.07 -10.77
C GLY A 352 -12.72 -26.61 -9.60
N SER A 353 -11.42 -26.33 -9.51
CA SER A 353 -10.61 -26.66 -8.35
C SER A 353 -10.63 -25.53 -7.33
N VAL A 354 -11.74 -25.41 -6.59
CA VAL A 354 -11.89 -24.35 -5.58
C VAL A 354 -11.86 -24.97 -4.19
N LYS A 355 -10.99 -24.44 -3.33
CA LYS A 355 -11.00 -24.70 -1.89
C LYS A 355 -11.44 -23.44 -1.15
N SER A 356 -12.27 -23.64 -0.14
CA SER A 356 -12.79 -22.57 0.70
C SER A 356 -12.10 -22.58 2.05
N TYR A 357 -11.69 -21.39 2.49
CA TYR A 357 -11.06 -21.15 3.79
C TYR A 357 -11.87 -20.09 4.51
N THR A 358 -11.90 -20.16 5.83
CA THR A 358 -12.52 -19.13 6.65
C THR A 358 -11.48 -18.28 7.33
N ARG A 359 -11.72 -16.97 7.43
CA ARG A 359 -10.92 -16.03 8.18
C ARG A 359 -11.82 -15.21 9.08
N THR A 360 -11.52 -15.20 10.38
CA THR A 360 -12.26 -14.41 11.35
C THR A 360 -11.42 -13.29 11.87
N HIS A 361 -11.94 -12.06 11.77
CA HIS A 361 -11.35 -10.88 12.36
C HIS A 361 -12.11 -10.51 13.63
N THR A 362 -11.37 -10.24 14.69
CA THR A 362 -11.86 -9.67 15.92
C THR A 362 -11.33 -8.25 16.08
N TYR A 363 -12.02 -7.43 16.84
CA TYR A 363 -11.71 -6.01 16.96
C TYR A 363 -11.56 -5.59 18.43
N GLN A 364 -10.83 -6.39 19.17
CA GLN A 364 -10.66 -6.22 20.60
C GLN A 364 -9.73 -5.05 20.94
N ALA A 365 -9.99 -4.39 22.08
CA ALA A 365 -9.16 -3.29 22.55
C ALA A 365 -7.68 -3.68 22.75
N THR A 366 -7.42 -4.94 23.09
CA THR A 366 -6.06 -5.46 23.29
C THR A 366 -5.22 -5.50 22.02
N HIS A 367 -5.84 -5.45 20.84
CA HIS A 367 -5.14 -5.45 19.56
C HIS A 367 -4.30 -4.19 19.32
N VAL A 368 -4.51 -3.12 20.08
CA VAL A 368 -3.74 -1.88 19.90
C VAL A 368 -2.32 -1.95 20.49
N ALA A 369 -1.96 -3.08 21.08
CA ALA A 369 -0.66 -3.26 21.73
C ALA A 369 -0.13 -4.69 21.53
N ASP A 370 -0.28 -5.24 20.33
CA ASP A 370 0.19 -6.59 19.98
C ASP A 370 1.31 -6.61 18.92
N GLU A 371 1.79 -5.44 18.50
CA GLU A 371 2.83 -5.25 17.48
C GLU A 371 2.48 -5.83 16.11
N SER A 372 1.20 -6.06 15.85
CA SER A 372 0.71 -6.57 14.56
C SER A 372 0.00 -5.49 13.76
N ASN A 373 0.49 -5.21 12.56
CA ASN A 373 -0.19 -4.33 11.62
C ASN A 373 -1.42 -4.98 10.96
N GLY A 374 -1.70 -6.24 11.28
CA GLY A 374 -2.86 -6.99 10.76
C GLY A 374 -4.07 -7.02 11.70
N THR A 375 -3.93 -6.50 12.90
CA THR A 375 -4.98 -6.48 13.93
C THR A 375 -5.28 -5.06 14.36
N ARG A 376 -6.52 -4.82 14.77
CA ARG A 376 -6.97 -3.49 15.18
C ARG A 376 -8.10 -3.57 16.18
N TRP A 377 -8.26 -2.55 16.98
CA TRP A 377 -9.50 -2.28 17.68
C TRP A 377 -10.43 -1.47 16.78
N MET A 378 -11.70 -1.81 16.79
CA MET A 378 -12.78 -1.03 16.20
C MET A 378 -13.91 -0.88 17.22
N ALA A 379 -14.46 0.32 17.34
CA ALA A 379 -15.68 0.53 18.10
C ALA A 379 -16.88 -0.09 17.39
N ALA A 380 -17.91 -0.45 18.16
CA ALA A 380 -19.19 -0.88 17.57
C ALA A 380 -19.80 0.25 16.72
N ASP A 381 -20.46 -0.11 15.62
CA ASP A 381 -21.06 0.86 14.69
C ASP A 381 -22.13 1.74 15.36
N THR A 382 -22.71 1.26 16.46
CA THR A 382 -23.72 1.98 17.26
C THR A 382 -23.13 2.91 18.32
N ASP A 383 -21.80 2.88 18.52
CA ASP A 383 -21.14 3.70 19.53
C ASP A 383 -20.96 5.14 19.03
N SER A 384 -21.77 6.04 19.55
CA SER A 384 -21.74 7.46 19.17
C SER A 384 -20.64 8.29 19.82
N SER A 385 -19.95 7.73 20.81
CA SER A 385 -18.88 8.40 21.58
C SER A 385 -17.74 7.45 21.90
N PRO A 386 -17.08 6.91 20.85
CA PRO A 386 -16.09 5.87 21.04
C PRO A 386 -14.87 6.36 21.76
N PHE A 387 -14.42 5.55 22.73
CA PHE A 387 -13.15 5.76 23.41
C PHE A 387 -12.44 4.44 23.71
N ILE A 388 -11.14 4.54 23.92
CA ILE A 388 -10.30 3.45 24.40
C ILE A 388 -9.41 3.94 25.52
N THR A 389 -9.26 3.13 26.56
CA THR A 389 -8.52 3.46 27.77
C THR A 389 -7.40 2.46 27.98
N VAL A 390 -6.24 2.97 28.38
CA VAL A 390 -5.11 2.16 28.86
C VAL A 390 -4.92 2.35 30.35
N ASP A 391 -4.71 1.26 31.09
CA ASP A 391 -4.20 1.23 32.45
C ASP A 391 -2.73 0.78 32.41
N LEU A 392 -1.82 1.69 32.71
CA LEU A 392 -0.38 1.42 32.78
C LEU A 392 0.02 0.59 34.01
N LYS A 393 -0.97 0.23 34.85
CA LYS A 393 -0.85 -0.53 36.14
C LYS A 393 -0.21 0.24 37.27
N GLU A 394 0.62 1.20 36.95
CA GLU A 394 1.29 2.10 37.94
C GLU A 394 1.39 3.52 37.33
N ILE A 395 1.71 4.47 38.18
CA ILE A 395 1.96 5.85 37.71
C ILE A 395 3.29 5.86 37.00
N ARG A 396 3.26 6.33 35.71
CA ARG A 396 4.42 6.47 34.86
C ARG A 396 4.51 7.91 34.37
N LYS A 397 5.72 8.36 34.06
CA LYS A 397 5.94 9.63 33.37
C LYS A 397 5.90 9.36 31.86
N VAL A 398 4.78 9.72 31.24
CA VAL A 398 4.59 9.53 29.79
C VAL A 398 5.06 10.77 29.06
N GLY A 399 6.03 10.61 28.17
CA GLY A 399 6.54 11.67 27.30
C GLY A 399 5.80 11.75 25.96
N GLU A 400 5.48 10.59 25.40
CA GLU A 400 4.91 10.52 24.03
C GLU A 400 3.93 9.38 23.87
N CYS A 401 2.85 9.65 23.13
CA CYS A 401 1.93 8.66 22.60
C CYS A 401 1.94 8.72 21.07
N GLN A 402 1.96 7.58 20.41
CA GLN A 402 1.78 7.43 18.97
C GLN A 402 0.50 6.65 18.71
N LEU A 403 -0.42 7.29 17.99
CA LEU A 403 -1.78 6.80 17.75
C LEU A 403 -1.92 6.46 16.25
N TYR A 404 -1.99 5.17 15.92
CA TYR A 404 -2.17 4.68 14.56
C TYR A 404 -3.64 4.39 14.29
N PHE A 405 -4.38 5.40 13.83
CA PHE A 405 -5.81 5.28 13.55
C PHE A 405 -6.07 4.40 12.32
N THR A 406 -7.22 3.74 12.31
CA THR A 406 -7.75 3.10 11.11
C THR A 406 -8.20 4.14 10.11
N ARG A 407 -8.05 3.86 8.80
CA ARG A 407 -8.34 4.81 7.70
C ARG A 407 -7.71 6.19 7.93
N PRO A 408 -6.40 6.26 8.19
CA PRO A 408 -5.74 7.52 8.53
C PRO A 408 -5.81 8.55 7.41
N THR A 409 -6.02 8.11 6.17
CA THR A 409 -6.11 8.98 4.98
C THR A 409 -7.42 9.75 4.87
N GLU A 410 -8.44 9.40 5.64
CA GLU A 410 -9.65 10.21 5.81
C GLU A 410 -9.48 11.33 6.84
N GLY A 411 -8.48 11.22 7.69
CA GLY A 411 -8.18 12.17 8.74
C GLY A 411 -9.00 11.98 10.01
N HIS A 412 -8.46 12.47 11.11
CA HIS A 412 -9.04 12.30 12.43
C HIS A 412 -8.98 13.57 13.26
N THR A 413 -9.95 13.72 14.17
CA THR A 413 -9.88 14.59 15.33
C THR A 413 -10.07 13.73 16.58
N TRP A 414 -9.37 14.06 17.66
CA TRP A 414 -9.36 13.29 18.87
C TRP A 414 -9.02 14.12 20.09
N ARG A 415 -9.31 13.57 21.27
CA ARG A 415 -8.99 14.13 22.56
C ARG A 415 -8.40 13.05 23.46
N LEU A 416 -7.30 13.35 24.12
CA LEU A 416 -6.63 12.48 25.08
C LEU A 416 -6.77 13.05 26.48
N GLU A 417 -7.23 12.21 27.40
CA GLU A 417 -7.35 12.52 28.81
C GLU A 417 -6.44 11.60 29.63
N LYS A 418 -5.98 12.10 30.76
CA LYS A 418 -5.18 11.36 31.73
C LYS A 418 -5.84 11.31 33.10
N SER A 419 -5.52 10.29 33.87
CA SER A 419 -6.01 10.13 35.24
C SER A 419 -5.04 9.30 36.05
N ILE A 420 -4.94 9.63 37.38
CA ILE A 420 -4.15 8.83 38.32
C ILE A 420 -5.02 7.73 38.96
N ASP A 421 -6.30 8.00 39.18
CA ASP A 421 -7.22 7.14 39.93
C ASP A 421 -8.29 6.45 39.07
N GLY A 422 -8.33 6.77 37.78
CA GLY A 422 -9.34 6.25 36.85
C GLY A 422 -10.74 6.85 36.99
N LYS A 423 -10.89 7.85 37.86
CA LYS A 423 -12.18 8.52 38.17
C LYS A 423 -12.16 10.00 37.76
N HIS A 424 -11.09 10.68 38.08
CA HIS A 424 -10.91 12.08 37.78
C HIS A 424 -10.02 12.24 36.55
N TRP A 425 -10.59 12.78 35.48
CA TRP A 425 -9.96 12.89 34.17
C TRP A 425 -9.62 14.33 33.82
N GLN A 426 -8.44 14.53 33.28
CA GLN A 426 -7.96 15.81 32.80
C GLN A 426 -7.49 15.68 31.36
N MET A 427 -7.93 16.61 30.51
CA MET A 427 -7.42 16.67 29.15
C MET A 427 -5.92 16.99 29.16
N CYS A 428 -5.14 16.22 28.41
CA CYS A 428 -3.69 16.41 28.31
C CYS A 428 -3.22 16.66 26.87
N ALA A 429 -4.01 16.27 25.87
CA ALA A 429 -3.72 16.57 24.46
C ALA A 429 -5.00 16.50 23.62
N GLU A 430 -5.03 17.21 22.53
CA GLU A 430 -6.11 17.10 21.54
C GLU A 430 -5.64 17.46 20.12
N GLN A 431 -6.30 16.90 19.14
CA GLN A 431 -6.25 17.28 17.73
C GLN A 431 -7.64 17.77 17.33
N GLY A 432 -7.85 19.07 17.38
CA GLY A 432 -9.16 19.69 17.14
C GLY A 432 -9.50 19.90 15.67
N LYS A 433 -8.50 19.92 14.79
CA LYS A 433 -8.67 20.01 13.33
C LYS A 433 -8.36 18.67 12.69
N VAL A 434 -9.10 18.31 11.64
CA VAL A 434 -8.84 17.08 10.89
C VAL A 434 -7.42 17.09 10.35
N GLN A 435 -6.67 16.04 10.69
CA GLN A 435 -5.31 15.84 10.24
C GLN A 435 -5.19 14.48 9.56
N VAL A 436 -4.57 14.47 8.39
CA VAL A 436 -4.27 13.27 7.58
C VAL A 436 -2.80 12.93 7.81
N CYS A 437 -2.56 12.04 8.74
CA CYS A 437 -1.21 11.53 9.05
C CYS A 437 -1.31 10.18 9.77
N SER A 438 -0.21 9.48 9.86
CA SER A 438 -0.05 8.29 10.72
C SER A 438 1.41 8.13 11.13
N PRO A 439 1.71 7.97 12.43
CA PRO A 439 0.77 8.11 13.55
C PRO A 439 0.42 9.59 13.83
N HIS A 440 -0.65 9.79 14.60
CA HIS A 440 -0.84 11.04 15.33
C HIS A 440 0.01 10.99 16.59
N ILE A 441 0.67 12.10 16.94
CA ILE A 441 1.61 12.13 18.06
C ILE A 441 1.12 13.13 19.10
N ALA A 442 1.01 12.65 20.36
CA ALA A 442 0.78 13.47 21.53
C ALA A 442 2.04 13.47 22.39
N LYS A 443 2.54 14.65 22.77
CA LYS A 443 3.76 14.82 23.56
C LYS A 443 3.50 15.48 24.91
N GLU A 444 4.48 15.37 25.80
CA GLU A 444 4.49 16.05 27.09
C GLU A 444 3.27 15.71 27.96
N ILE A 445 2.88 14.46 28.00
CA ILE A 445 1.70 13.97 28.73
C ILE A 445 1.89 14.14 30.24
N GLY A 446 3.08 13.80 30.78
CA GLY A 446 3.39 13.89 32.18
C GLY A 446 3.03 12.63 32.99
N GLU A 447 2.96 12.77 34.32
CA GLU A 447 2.64 11.67 35.20
C GLU A 447 1.18 11.25 35.07
N THR A 448 0.97 9.94 34.91
CA THR A 448 -0.37 9.35 34.80
C THR A 448 -0.31 7.83 34.99
N ARG A 449 -1.42 7.23 35.41
CA ARG A 449 -1.64 5.79 35.35
C ARG A 449 -2.58 5.41 34.23
N TYR A 450 -3.58 6.24 33.95
CA TYR A 450 -4.60 5.97 32.93
C TYR A 450 -4.54 7.02 31.84
N LEU A 451 -4.71 6.57 30.59
CA LEU A 451 -4.94 7.44 29.44
C LEU A 451 -6.21 7.00 28.73
N ARG A 452 -7.04 7.95 28.31
CA ARG A 452 -8.27 7.70 27.56
C ARG A 452 -8.31 8.53 26.31
N LEU A 453 -8.41 7.86 25.18
CA LEU A 453 -8.50 8.46 23.86
C LEU A 453 -9.96 8.46 23.40
N HIS A 454 -10.50 9.64 23.14
CA HIS A 454 -11.79 9.84 22.50
C HIS A 454 -11.60 10.15 21.02
N ILE A 455 -12.18 9.36 20.13
CA ILE A 455 -12.18 9.63 18.70
C ILE A 455 -13.39 10.48 18.39
N ARG A 456 -13.17 11.72 17.90
CA ARG A 456 -14.23 12.72 17.66
C ARG A 456 -14.70 12.71 16.23
N ARG A 457 -13.78 12.62 15.27
CA ARG A 457 -14.04 12.48 13.84
C ARG A 457 -13.06 11.49 13.24
N GLY A 458 -13.50 10.84 12.16
CA GLY A 458 -12.74 9.81 11.47
C GLY A 458 -13.19 8.41 11.90
N ASP A 459 -12.59 7.42 11.28
CA ASP A 459 -12.91 6.03 11.56
C ASP A 459 -12.56 5.66 13.00
N ALA A 460 -13.48 5.02 13.68
CA ALA A 460 -13.39 4.75 15.11
C ALA A 460 -12.62 3.45 15.40
N GLY A 461 -11.33 3.47 15.17
CA GLY A 461 -10.45 2.33 15.41
C GLY A 461 -8.99 2.72 15.49
N LEU A 462 -8.21 1.80 16.03
CA LEU A 462 -6.74 1.91 16.12
C LEU A 462 -6.08 0.60 15.70
N TRP A 463 -5.05 0.71 14.88
CA TRP A 463 -4.12 -0.39 14.63
C TRP A 463 -3.16 -0.60 15.80
N GLU A 464 -2.54 0.49 16.28
CA GLU A 464 -1.59 0.48 17.39
C GLU A 464 -1.68 1.75 18.22
N TRP A 465 -1.34 1.62 19.51
CA TRP A 465 -1.10 2.72 20.41
C TRP A 465 0.24 2.48 21.12
N LYS A 466 1.26 3.23 20.72
CA LYS A 466 2.58 3.15 21.36
C LYS A 466 2.70 4.25 22.41
N ILE A 467 3.31 3.91 23.55
CA ILE A 467 3.44 4.80 24.72
C ILE A 467 4.89 4.76 25.20
N TYR A 468 5.51 5.92 25.26
CA TYR A 468 6.91 6.06 25.66
C TYR A 468 7.07 7.07 26.82
N GLU A 469 8.14 6.85 27.65
CA GLU A 469 8.57 7.80 28.67
C GLU A 469 9.26 9.03 28.10
#